data_e891e57a3946698a3c1eafd82d6020df
#
_entry.id   e891e57a3946698a3c1eafd82d6020df
#
_cell.length_a   1.000
_cell.length_b   1.000
_cell.length_c   1.000
_cell.angle_alpha   90.00
_cell.angle_beta   90.00
_cell.angle_gamma   90.00
#
_symmetry.space_group_name_H-M   'P 1'
#
loop_
_entity.id
_entity.type
_entity.pdbx_description
1 polymer ?
#
loop_
_entity_poly.entity_id
_entity_poly.type
_entity_poly.pdbx_seq_one_letter_code
_entity_poly.pdbx_strand_id
1 'polypeptide(L)'
;MSDPIKSQVVVLGSGPAGYSAAFRAVDLGLDTVIIERFSSLGGVCLNVGCIPSKALLHVAKVIKDARALSAHGVEFGEPQIDLAKVRAWKEKVIGQLTKGLGGMAKLRKCRIVDGLSLIHI
;
A
#
# COMPACT_ATOMS: atom_id res chain seq x y z
N MET A 1 -31.34 12.74 -1.72
CA MET A 1 -29.97 13.26 -1.47
C MET A 1 -29.58 12.79 -0.08
N SER A 2 -28.44 12.14 0.07
CA SER A 2 -27.92 11.75 1.39
C SER A 2 -27.48 13.02 2.16
N ASP A 3 -27.66 13.02 3.47
CA ASP A 3 -27.21 14.13 4.32
C ASP A 3 -25.69 14.33 4.18
N PRO A 4 -25.21 15.59 4.23
CA PRO A 4 -23.79 15.88 4.12
C PRO A 4 -23.02 15.30 5.31
N ILE A 5 -21.91 14.61 5.03
CA ILE A 5 -21.00 14.12 6.06
C ILE A 5 -20.19 15.32 6.59
N LYS A 6 -20.36 15.63 7.87
CA LYS A 6 -19.57 16.66 8.57
C LYS A 6 -18.35 16.01 9.21
N SER A 7 -17.21 16.69 9.16
CA SER A 7 -15.93 16.26 9.75
C SER A 7 -15.04 17.48 9.99
N GLN A 8 -14.13 17.38 10.97
CA GLN A 8 -13.15 18.44 11.24
C GLN A 8 -11.99 18.40 10.24
N VAL A 9 -11.63 17.19 9.79
CA VAL A 9 -10.56 16.98 8.80
C VAL A 9 -11.07 16.08 7.69
N VAL A 10 -10.87 16.50 6.47
CA VAL A 10 -11.15 15.71 5.25
C VAL A 10 -9.86 15.50 4.51
N VAL A 11 -9.53 14.24 4.26
CA VAL A 11 -8.34 13.83 3.52
C VAL A 11 -8.77 13.22 2.19
N LEU A 12 -8.29 13.80 1.10
CA LEU A 12 -8.56 13.31 -0.25
C LEU A 12 -7.45 12.37 -0.69
N GLY A 13 -7.79 11.10 -0.88
CA GLY A 13 -6.87 10.04 -1.27
C GLY A 13 -6.18 9.38 -0.07
N SER A 14 -6.01 8.07 -0.17
CA SER A 14 -5.42 7.22 0.87
C SER A 14 -3.99 6.78 0.56
N GLY A 15 -3.26 7.54 -0.23
CA GLY A 15 -1.82 7.31 -0.44
C GLY A 15 -1.01 7.52 0.85
N PRO A 16 0.33 7.31 0.82
CA PRO A 16 1.17 7.38 2.02
C PRO A 16 1.01 8.69 2.81
N ALA A 17 0.94 9.82 2.15
CA ALA A 17 0.68 11.11 2.81
C ALA A 17 -0.74 11.17 3.40
N GLY A 18 -1.74 10.69 2.65
CA GLY A 18 -3.14 10.76 3.05
C GLY A 18 -3.44 9.94 4.29
N TYR A 19 -3.14 8.64 4.29
CA TYR A 19 -3.40 7.83 5.48
C TYR A 19 -2.54 8.26 6.69
N SER A 20 -1.31 8.73 6.46
CA SER A 20 -0.47 9.23 7.56
C SER A 20 -1.05 10.49 8.19
N ALA A 21 -1.51 11.44 7.38
CA ALA A 21 -2.16 12.65 7.87
C ALA A 21 -3.47 12.33 8.60
N ALA A 22 -4.31 11.48 8.00
CA ALA A 22 -5.58 11.10 8.58
C ALA A 22 -5.42 10.37 9.92
N PHE A 23 -4.53 9.39 9.99
CA PHE A 23 -4.28 8.65 11.23
C PHE A 23 -3.73 9.57 12.33
N ARG A 24 -2.82 10.47 11.96
CA ARG A 24 -2.31 11.45 12.93
C ARG A 24 -3.40 12.41 13.42
N ALA A 25 -4.28 12.88 12.55
CA ALA A 25 -5.40 13.74 12.93
C ALA A 25 -6.33 13.02 13.91
N VAL A 26 -6.67 11.75 13.63
CA VAL A 26 -7.49 10.94 14.54
C VAL A 26 -6.78 10.70 15.88
N ASP A 27 -5.48 10.39 15.87
CA ASP A 27 -4.69 10.19 17.09
C ASP A 27 -4.61 11.47 17.95
N LEU A 28 -4.83 12.65 17.35
CA LEU A 28 -4.98 13.95 18.03
C LEU A 28 -6.42 14.25 18.48
N GLY A 29 -7.34 13.33 18.27
CA GLY A 29 -8.74 13.47 18.69
C GLY A 29 -9.65 14.21 17.71
N LEU A 30 -9.19 14.45 16.47
CA LEU A 30 -9.99 15.15 15.46
C LEU A 30 -10.89 14.16 14.71
N ASP A 31 -12.14 14.54 14.51
CA ASP A 31 -13.06 13.79 13.64
C ASP A 31 -12.59 13.89 12.20
N THR A 32 -12.16 12.75 11.64
CA THR A 32 -11.45 12.69 10.36
C THR A 32 -12.11 11.71 9.42
N VAL A 33 -12.21 12.10 8.14
CA VAL A 33 -12.68 11.25 7.05
C VAL A 33 -11.64 11.20 5.95
N ILE A 34 -11.41 9.99 5.41
CA ILE A 34 -10.65 9.77 4.18
C ILE A 34 -11.66 9.54 3.05
N ILE A 35 -11.50 10.26 1.94
CA ILE A 35 -12.22 10.01 0.70
C ILE A 35 -11.29 9.28 -0.24
N GLU A 36 -11.63 8.05 -0.62
CA GLU A 36 -10.84 7.23 -1.54
C GLU A 36 -11.74 6.69 -2.66
N ARG A 37 -11.24 6.72 -3.89
CA ARG A 37 -11.97 6.24 -5.06
C ARG A 37 -11.80 4.74 -5.33
N PHE A 38 -10.77 4.15 -4.76
CA PHE A 38 -10.47 2.73 -4.92
C PHE A 38 -10.91 1.93 -3.69
N SER A 39 -11.23 0.68 -3.89
CA SER A 39 -11.66 -0.24 -2.83
C SER A 39 -10.58 -0.58 -1.79
N SER A 40 -9.32 -0.21 -2.06
CA SER A 40 -8.19 -0.46 -1.17
C SER A 40 -7.46 0.82 -0.81
N LEU A 41 -7.04 0.92 0.45
CA LEU A 41 -6.17 2.00 0.93
C LEU A 41 -4.73 1.82 0.43
N GLY A 42 -3.93 2.89 0.53
CA GLY A 42 -2.49 2.87 0.23
C GLY A 42 -2.09 3.58 -1.06
N GLY A 43 -3.08 3.95 -1.88
CA GLY A 43 -2.87 4.70 -3.13
C GLY A 43 -1.98 3.97 -4.14
N VAL A 44 -1.42 4.72 -5.06
CA VAL A 44 -0.53 4.20 -6.14
C VAL A 44 0.72 3.54 -5.55
N CYS A 45 1.34 4.15 -4.55
CA CYS A 45 2.59 3.65 -3.97
C CYS A 45 2.45 2.19 -3.47
N LEU A 46 1.43 1.90 -2.69
CA LEU A 46 1.25 0.58 -2.09
C LEU A 46 0.70 -0.44 -3.08
N ASN A 47 -0.26 -0.05 -3.90
CA ASN A 47 -1.00 -1.00 -4.73
C ASN A 47 -0.30 -1.31 -6.07
N VAL A 48 0.30 -0.32 -6.72
CA VAL A 48 0.83 -0.46 -8.09
C VAL A 48 2.22 0.17 -8.31
N GLY A 49 2.81 0.78 -7.28
CA GLY A 49 4.07 1.52 -7.39
C GLY A 49 5.19 0.96 -6.52
N CYS A 50 5.50 1.65 -5.44
CA CYS A 50 6.69 1.42 -4.61
C CYS A 50 6.77 0.00 -4.04
N ILE A 51 5.67 -0.53 -3.53
CA ILE A 51 5.68 -1.84 -2.86
C ILE A 51 5.84 -2.98 -3.86
N PRO A 52 5.02 -3.09 -4.93
CA PRO A 52 5.23 -4.15 -5.92
C PRO A 52 6.59 -4.07 -6.61
N SER A 53 7.10 -2.88 -6.91
CA SER A 53 8.42 -2.75 -7.52
C SER A 53 9.54 -3.20 -6.58
N LYS A 54 9.51 -2.79 -5.30
CA LYS A 54 10.49 -3.23 -4.31
C LYS A 54 10.43 -4.73 -4.04
N ALA A 55 9.23 -5.32 -4.02
CA ALA A 55 9.07 -6.75 -3.90
C ALA A 55 9.79 -7.50 -5.05
N LEU A 56 9.55 -7.09 -6.29
CA LEU A 56 10.20 -7.71 -7.46
C LEU A 56 11.70 -7.45 -7.50
N LEU A 57 12.15 -6.24 -7.17
CA LEU A 57 13.57 -5.91 -7.09
C LEU A 57 14.29 -6.71 -6.01
N HIS A 58 13.63 -7.04 -4.91
CA HIS A 58 14.20 -7.92 -3.88
C HIS A 58 14.48 -9.31 -4.44
N VAL A 59 13.55 -9.91 -5.18
CA VAL A 59 13.78 -11.22 -5.83
C VAL A 59 14.98 -11.16 -6.79
N ALA A 60 15.02 -10.13 -7.64
CA ALA A 60 16.12 -9.93 -8.57
C ALA A 60 17.47 -9.73 -7.85
N LYS A 61 17.46 -8.98 -6.74
CA LYS A 61 18.67 -8.78 -5.92
C LYS A 61 19.18 -10.09 -5.33
N VAL A 62 18.32 -10.93 -4.76
CA VAL A 62 18.73 -12.22 -4.19
C VAL A 62 19.39 -13.11 -5.24
N ILE A 63 18.84 -13.17 -6.44
CA ILE A 63 19.45 -13.92 -7.56
C ILE A 63 20.83 -13.35 -7.92
N LYS A 64 20.93 -12.03 -8.02
CA LYS A 64 22.20 -11.36 -8.32
C LYS A 64 23.24 -11.61 -7.23
N ASP A 65 22.86 -11.50 -5.96
CA ASP A 65 23.76 -11.69 -4.82
C ASP A 65 24.24 -13.17 -4.77
N ALA A 66 23.35 -14.13 -5.00
CA ALA A 66 23.72 -15.55 -5.08
C ALA A 66 24.78 -15.80 -6.21
N ARG A 67 24.56 -15.23 -7.40
CA ARG A 67 25.54 -15.35 -8.49
C ARG A 67 26.89 -14.71 -8.15
N ALA A 68 26.88 -13.59 -7.42
CA ALA A 68 28.12 -12.91 -7.04
C ALA A 68 28.98 -13.71 -6.06
N LEU A 69 28.40 -14.66 -5.31
CA LEU A 69 29.12 -15.52 -4.37
C LEU A 69 30.07 -16.51 -5.08
N SER A 70 29.93 -16.73 -6.38
CA SER A 70 30.89 -17.53 -7.14
C SER A 70 32.34 -17.01 -7.06
N ALA A 71 32.49 -15.69 -7.00
CA ALA A 71 33.79 -15.05 -6.78
C ALA A 71 34.44 -15.39 -5.41
N HIS A 72 33.65 -15.88 -4.46
CA HIS A 72 34.09 -16.29 -3.13
C HIS A 72 34.10 -17.82 -2.95
N GLY A 73 33.98 -18.57 -4.06
CA GLY A 73 34.04 -20.04 -4.05
C GLY A 73 32.73 -20.72 -3.69
N VAL A 74 31.59 -20.03 -3.73
CA VAL A 74 30.26 -20.61 -3.50
C VAL A 74 29.48 -20.58 -4.81
N GLU A 75 29.22 -21.76 -5.38
CA GLU A 75 28.48 -21.91 -6.63
C GLU A 75 27.02 -22.27 -6.39
N PHE A 76 26.13 -21.50 -6.97
CA PHE A 76 24.71 -21.83 -7.08
C PHE A 76 24.36 -22.17 -8.52
N GLY A 77 23.58 -23.21 -8.75
CA GLY A 77 23.05 -23.52 -10.07
C GLY A 77 22.14 -22.41 -10.62
N GLU A 78 21.85 -22.47 -11.92
CA GLU A 78 20.91 -21.52 -12.52
C GLU A 78 19.52 -21.65 -11.89
N PRO A 79 18.90 -20.52 -11.49
CA PRO A 79 17.61 -20.55 -10.82
C PRO A 79 16.49 -20.94 -11.79
N GLN A 80 15.61 -21.82 -11.36
CA GLN A 80 14.33 -22.03 -12.03
C GLN A 80 13.32 -21.02 -11.54
N ILE A 81 12.84 -20.16 -12.44
CA ILE A 81 11.94 -19.05 -12.09
C ILE A 81 10.52 -19.36 -12.54
N ASP A 82 9.61 -19.51 -11.58
CA ASP A 82 8.17 -19.61 -11.81
C ASP A 82 7.56 -18.20 -11.66
N LEU A 83 7.32 -17.54 -12.79
CA LEU A 83 6.77 -16.19 -12.80
C LEU A 83 5.36 -16.10 -12.20
N ALA A 84 4.58 -17.17 -12.27
CA ALA A 84 3.24 -17.18 -11.67
C ALA A 84 3.33 -17.13 -10.14
N LYS A 85 4.26 -17.89 -9.55
CA LYS A 85 4.51 -17.87 -8.11
C LYS A 85 5.11 -16.54 -7.64
N VAL A 86 6.01 -15.95 -8.42
CA VAL A 86 6.57 -14.62 -8.11
C VAL A 86 5.48 -13.56 -8.09
N ARG A 87 4.58 -13.58 -9.08
CA ARG A 87 3.42 -12.67 -9.10
C ARG A 87 2.50 -12.89 -7.91
N ALA A 88 2.14 -14.13 -7.62
CA ALA A 88 1.28 -14.47 -6.49
C ALA A 88 1.89 -14.01 -5.16
N TRP A 89 3.19 -14.18 -4.98
CA TRP A 89 3.90 -13.68 -3.80
C TRP A 89 3.84 -12.15 -3.71
N LYS A 90 4.10 -11.44 -4.81
CA LYS A 90 3.97 -9.98 -4.86
C LYS A 90 2.56 -9.52 -4.46
N GLU A 91 1.51 -10.14 -5.00
CA GLU A 91 0.11 -9.82 -4.65
C GLU A 91 -0.18 -10.11 -3.16
N LYS A 92 0.38 -11.18 -2.62
CA LYS A 92 0.27 -11.48 -1.18
C LYS A 92 0.88 -10.37 -0.32
N VAL A 93 2.04 -9.85 -0.69
CA VAL A 93 2.69 -8.74 0.04
C VAL A 93 1.80 -7.48 0.01
N ILE A 94 1.29 -7.11 -1.16
CA ILE A 94 0.37 -5.97 -1.31
C ILE A 94 -0.88 -6.18 -0.44
N GLY A 95 -1.51 -7.34 -0.54
CA GLY A 95 -2.72 -7.67 0.20
C GLY A 95 -2.53 -7.64 1.72
N GLN A 96 -1.39 -8.08 2.23
CA GLN A 96 -1.09 -7.99 3.65
C GLN A 96 -0.99 -6.54 4.13
N LEU A 97 -0.33 -5.68 3.36
CA LEU A 97 -0.15 -4.28 3.73
C LEU A 97 -1.45 -3.47 3.60
N THR A 98 -2.24 -3.68 2.55
CA THR A 98 -3.54 -3.02 2.39
C THR A 98 -4.51 -3.43 3.49
N LYS A 99 -4.54 -4.73 3.83
CA LYS A 99 -5.33 -5.23 4.96
C LYS A 99 -4.88 -4.62 6.29
N GLY A 100 -3.57 -4.47 6.49
CA GLY A 100 -3.01 -3.80 7.67
C GLY A 100 -3.45 -2.36 7.79
N LEU A 101 -3.41 -1.59 6.69
CA LEU A 101 -3.90 -0.20 6.66
C LEU A 101 -5.40 -0.11 6.98
N GLY A 102 -6.22 -0.98 6.38
CA GLY A 102 -7.64 -1.07 6.68
C GLY A 102 -7.91 -1.39 8.16
N GLY A 103 -7.13 -2.29 8.74
CA GLY A 103 -7.18 -2.60 10.17
C GLY A 103 -6.82 -1.40 11.05
N MET A 104 -5.75 -0.67 10.69
CA MET A 104 -5.34 0.54 11.42
C MET A 104 -6.40 1.66 11.35
N ALA A 105 -7.02 1.86 10.19
CA ALA A 105 -8.12 2.82 10.03
C ALA A 105 -9.31 2.46 10.91
N LYS A 106 -9.68 1.17 10.94
CA LYS A 106 -10.78 0.66 11.76
C LYS A 106 -10.50 0.81 13.26
N LEU A 107 -9.30 0.46 13.71
CA LEU A 107 -8.91 0.62 15.12
C LEU A 107 -8.98 2.08 15.58
N ARG A 108 -8.61 3.03 14.73
CA ARG A 108 -8.68 4.46 14.99
C ARG A 108 -10.06 5.06 14.78
N LYS A 109 -11.03 4.26 14.33
CA LYS A 109 -12.37 4.75 13.95
C LYS A 109 -12.29 5.85 12.87
N CYS A 110 -11.26 5.86 12.05
CA CYS A 110 -11.15 6.76 10.92
C CYS A 110 -12.17 6.36 9.85
N ARG A 111 -13.06 7.27 9.51
CA ARG A 111 -14.10 6.99 8.51
C ARG A 111 -13.49 6.99 7.11
N ILE A 112 -13.89 6.01 6.30
CA ILE A 112 -13.50 5.92 4.89
C ILE A 112 -14.78 6.07 4.08
N VAL A 113 -14.76 6.98 3.13
CA VAL A 113 -15.87 7.25 2.21
C VAL A 113 -15.41 6.95 0.79
N ASP A 114 -16.18 6.11 0.12
CA ASP A 114 -15.99 5.85 -1.32
C ASP A 114 -16.39 7.09 -2.11
N GLY A 115 -15.46 7.65 -2.86
CA GLY A 115 -15.73 8.83 -3.64
C GLY A 115 -14.55 9.37 -4.40
N LEU A 116 -14.85 10.15 -5.43
CA LEU A 116 -13.89 10.91 -6.22
C LEU A 116 -14.11 12.39 -5.92
N SER A 117 -13.02 13.12 -5.64
CA SER A 117 -13.09 14.57 -5.61
C SER A 117 -13.46 15.09 -7.00
N LEU A 118 -14.71 15.49 -7.17
CA LEU A 118 -15.14 16.23 -8.33
C LEU A 118 -14.92 17.71 -8.01
N ILE A 119 -13.85 18.26 -8.53
CA ILE A 119 -13.77 19.71 -8.65
C ILE A 119 -14.63 20.05 -9.84
N HIS A 120 -15.82 20.55 -9.58
CA HIS A 120 -16.62 21.17 -10.63
C HIS A 120 -15.97 22.49 -10.99
N ILE A 121 -15.41 22.48 -12.14
CA ILE A 121 -14.99 23.71 -12.80
C ILE A 121 -16.15 24.22 -13.63
#